data_8501ee3b06cdae2073b1b037e3da1b8d
#
_entry.id   8501ee3b06cdae2073b1b037e3da1b8d
#
_cell.length_a   1.000
_cell.length_b   1.000
_cell.length_c   1.000
_cell.angle_alpha   90.00
_cell.angle_beta   90.00
_cell.angle_gamma   90.00
#
_symmetry.space_group_name_H-M   'P 1'
#
loop_
_entity.id
_entity.type
_entity.pdbx_description
1 polymer ?
#
loop_
_entity_poly.entity_id
_entity_poly.type
_entity_poly.pdbx_seq_one_letter_code
_entity_poly.pdbx_strand_id
1 'polypeptide(L)'
;MSKNYFLPLGGTGEIGMNLNLYGYSHENNEEWIMIDCGVTFSQSGTPGIDLQMADPNFIAKKKKNLLGIILTHAHEDHIGAMPFIWPHLQCPIYTTKFTASPVSYTHLTLPTIYSV
;
A
#
# COMPACT_ATOMS: atom_id res chain seq x y z
N MET A 1 19.11 -20.42 1.16
CA MET A 1 17.77 -20.97 1.37
C MET A 1 16.72 -19.89 1.15
N SER A 2 15.67 -20.18 0.40
CA SER A 2 14.63 -19.21 0.07
C SER A 2 13.52 -19.23 1.10
N LYS A 3 12.95 -18.05 1.38
CA LYS A 3 11.78 -17.93 2.25
C LYS A 3 10.78 -16.97 1.63
N ASN A 4 9.50 -17.28 1.81
CA ASN A 4 8.39 -16.42 1.41
C ASN A 4 7.68 -15.91 2.66
N TYR A 5 7.28 -14.66 2.64
CA TYR A 5 6.61 -14.01 3.76
C TYR A 5 5.29 -13.40 3.31
N PHE A 6 4.31 -13.47 4.17
CA PHE A 6 3.08 -12.70 4.03
C PHE A 6 2.88 -11.92 5.31
N LEU A 7 2.83 -10.60 5.21
CA LEU A 7 2.66 -9.72 6.36
C LEU A 7 1.50 -8.77 6.13
N PRO A 8 0.31 -9.07 6.65
CA PRO A 8 -0.80 -8.13 6.58
C PRO A 8 -0.61 -7.02 7.61
N LEU A 9 -0.61 -5.77 7.14
CA LEU A 9 -0.56 -4.61 8.02
C LEU A 9 -1.95 -4.05 8.31
N GLY A 10 -2.92 -4.36 7.45
CA GLY A 10 -4.31 -3.99 7.67
C GLY A 10 -5.22 -4.74 6.72
N GLY A 11 -6.51 -4.82 7.04
CA GLY A 11 -7.52 -5.44 6.20
C GLY A 11 -7.82 -6.91 6.50
N THR A 12 -6.93 -7.61 7.19
CA THR A 12 -7.14 -9.01 7.52
C THR A 12 -7.99 -9.11 8.79
N GLY A 13 -9.15 -9.74 8.66
CA GLY A 13 -10.09 -9.81 9.78
C GLY A 13 -10.89 -8.54 10.01
N GLU A 14 -10.79 -7.55 9.11
CA GLU A 14 -11.48 -6.27 9.20
C GLU A 14 -11.82 -5.75 7.80
N ILE A 15 -12.70 -4.78 7.71
CA ILE A 15 -13.09 -4.15 6.46
C ILE A 15 -12.34 -2.82 6.33
N GLY A 16 -11.71 -2.61 5.18
CA GLY A 16 -10.96 -1.38 4.92
C GLY A 16 -9.51 -1.48 5.34
N MET A 17 -8.76 -0.39 5.24
CA MET A 17 -7.33 -0.31 5.55
C MET A 17 -6.49 -1.41 4.88
N ASN A 18 -6.86 -1.83 3.66
CA ASN A 18 -6.18 -2.95 3.02
C ASN A 18 -4.72 -2.59 2.69
N LEU A 19 -3.80 -3.29 3.30
CA LEU A 19 -2.38 -3.14 3.04
C LEU A 19 -1.71 -4.46 3.39
N ASN A 20 -1.26 -5.18 2.36
CA ASN A 20 -0.63 -6.48 2.54
C ASN A 20 0.74 -6.47 1.90
N LEU A 21 1.70 -7.07 2.58
CA LEU A 21 3.06 -7.18 2.10
C LEU A 21 3.36 -8.63 1.79
N TYR A 22 4.00 -8.84 0.65
CA TYR A 22 4.54 -10.15 0.25
C TYR A 22 6.03 -10.02 0.09
N GLY A 23 6.78 -10.85 0.77
CA GLY A 23 8.22 -10.80 0.77
C GLY A 23 8.84 -12.11 0.28
N TYR A 24 10.02 -11.97 -0.29
CA TYR A 24 10.83 -13.10 -0.71
C TYR A 24 12.27 -12.84 -0.29
N SER A 25 12.91 -13.81 0.32
CA SER A 25 14.33 -13.69 0.66
C SER A 25 15.09 -14.90 0.17
N HIS A 26 16.32 -14.65 -0.29
CA HIS A 26 17.24 -15.68 -0.76
C HIS A 26 18.68 -15.19 -0.53
N GLU A 27 19.45 -15.91 0.24
CA GLU A 27 20.88 -15.62 0.48
C GLU A 27 21.13 -14.14 0.86
N ASN A 28 20.47 -13.63 1.86
CA ASN A 28 20.59 -12.25 2.34
C ASN A 28 19.97 -11.18 1.43
N ASN A 29 19.39 -11.58 0.30
CA ASN A 29 18.60 -10.66 -0.53
C ASN A 29 17.13 -10.76 -0.13
N GLU A 30 16.52 -9.64 0.13
CA GLU A 30 15.13 -9.57 0.54
C GLU A 30 14.41 -8.58 -0.38
N GLU A 31 13.26 -8.98 -0.91
CA GLU A 31 12.46 -8.15 -1.79
C GLU A 31 11.00 -8.20 -1.34
N TRP A 32 10.33 -7.06 -1.44
CA TRP A 32 8.95 -6.93 -0.99
C TRP A 32 8.08 -6.30 -2.08
N ILE A 33 6.82 -6.69 -2.12
CA ILE A 33 5.78 -5.99 -2.86
C ILE A 33 4.63 -5.68 -1.90
N MET A 34 3.96 -4.56 -2.17
CA MET A 34 2.80 -4.15 -1.40
C MET A 34 1.56 -4.29 -2.27
N ILE A 35 0.50 -4.87 -1.75
CA ILE A 35 -0.78 -4.98 -2.43
C ILE A 35 -1.80 -4.15 -1.67
N ASP A 36 -2.30 -3.12 -2.34
CA ASP A 36 -3.24 -2.13 -1.84
C ASP A 36 -2.65 -1.24 -0.74
N CYS A 37 -3.23 -0.07 -0.57
CA CYS A 37 -2.79 0.93 0.39
C CYS A 37 -4.01 1.78 0.74
N GLY A 38 -4.91 1.20 1.53
CA GLY A 38 -6.24 1.74 1.76
C GLY A 38 -6.44 2.37 3.11
N VAL A 39 -7.60 2.99 3.25
CA VAL A 39 -8.05 3.57 4.51
C VAL A 39 -9.35 2.92 4.93
N THR A 40 -9.71 3.12 6.18
CA THR A 40 -11.07 2.90 6.65
C THR A 40 -11.54 4.17 7.34
N PHE A 41 -12.83 4.44 7.25
CA PHE A 41 -13.40 5.59 7.94
C PHE A 41 -13.77 5.18 9.36
N SER A 42 -13.51 6.07 10.30
CA SER A 42 -13.81 5.82 11.70
C SER A 42 -15.30 5.58 11.87
N GLN A 43 -15.63 4.47 12.49
CA GLN A 43 -17.00 4.19 12.90
C GLN A 43 -17.17 4.61 14.35
N SER A 44 -18.42 4.75 14.77
CA SER A 44 -18.81 5.26 16.07
C SER A 44 -17.93 4.77 17.21
N GLY A 45 -17.47 5.66 18.07
CA GLY A 45 -16.79 5.32 19.30
C GLY A 45 -15.38 5.82 19.45
N THR A 46 -14.79 6.40 18.40
CA THR A 46 -13.45 7.00 18.51
C THR A 46 -13.55 8.48 18.12
N PRO A 47 -13.85 9.35 19.07
CA PRO A 47 -14.01 10.79 18.79
C PRO A 47 -12.74 11.39 18.24
N GLY A 48 -12.89 12.22 17.20
CA GLY A 48 -11.76 12.94 16.61
C GLY A 48 -10.95 12.15 15.58
N ILE A 49 -11.30 10.90 15.31
CA ILE A 49 -10.65 10.10 14.28
C ILE A 49 -11.64 9.85 13.15
N ASP A 50 -11.42 10.49 12.02
CA ASP A 50 -12.29 10.35 10.84
C ASP A 50 -11.76 9.35 9.83
N LEU A 51 -10.45 9.08 9.84
CA LEU A 51 -9.77 8.24 8.87
C LEU A 51 -8.72 7.39 9.55
N GLN A 52 -8.67 6.13 9.20
CA GLN A 52 -7.68 5.19 9.74
C GLN A 52 -6.92 4.51 8.60
N MET A 53 -5.65 4.28 8.79
CA MET A 53 -4.79 3.58 7.84
C MET A 53 -3.79 2.71 8.58
N ALA A 54 -3.25 1.71 7.89
CA ALA A 54 -2.23 0.84 8.45
C ALA A 54 -0.94 1.60 8.69
N ASP A 55 -0.16 1.18 9.69
CA ASP A 55 1.14 1.77 9.98
C ASP A 55 2.19 1.22 9.01
N PRO A 56 2.80 2.06 8.17
CA PRO A 56 3.76 1.59 7.18
C PRO A 56 5.20 1.49 7.69
N ASN A 57 5.44 1.69 8.97
CA ASN A 57 6.81 1.77 9.50
C ASN A 57 7.70 0.59 9.12
N PHE A 58 7.16 -0.63 9.15
CA PHE A 58 7.95 -1.80 8.80
C PHE A 58 8.53 -1.68 7.39
N ILE A 59 7.69 -1.37 6.41
CA ILE A 59 8.12 -1.34 5.01
C ILE A 59 8.84 -0.04 4.66
N ALA A 60 8.54 1.05 5.37
CA ALA A 60 9.24 2.31 5.15
C ALA A 60 10.73 2.19 5.49
N LYS A 61 11.07 1.40 6.50
CA LYS A 61 12.46 1.10 6.85
C LYS A 61 13.14 0.22 5.82
N LYS A 62 12.37 -0.48 5.00
CA LYS A 62 12.87 -1.40 3.97
C LYS A 62 12.54 -0.89 2.56
N LYS A 63 12.33 0.42 2.39
CA LYS A 63 11.88 0.97 1.11
C LYS A 63 12.81 0.66 -0.06
N LYS A 64 14.11 0.46 0.20
CA LYS A 64 15.06 0.08 -0.85
C LYS A 64 14.80 -1.32 -1.38
N ASN A 65 14.14 -2.15 -0.59
CA ASN A 65 13.80 -3.53 -0.94
C ASN A 65 12.36 -3.66 -1.44
N LEU A 66 11.60 -2.57 -1.44
CA LEU A 66 10.22 -2.56 -1.92
C LEU A 66 10.21 -2.34 -3.42
N LEU A 67 9.81 -3.37 -4.17
CA LEU A 67 9.81 -3.34 -5.63
C LEU A 67 8.69 -2.49 -6.20
N GLY A 68 7.56 -2.42 -5.51
CA GLY A 68 6.44 -1.63 -5.98
C GLY A 68 5.17 -1.90 -5.20
N ILE A 69 4.13 -1.16 -5.57
CA ILE A 69 2.81 -1.28 -5.00
C ILE A 69 1.85 -1.68 -6.11
N ILE A 70 1.04 -2.69 -5.87
CA ILE A 70 -0.01 -3.12 -6.79
C ILE A 70 -1.35 -2.69 -6.21
N LEU A 71 -2.10 -1.90 -6.97
CA LEU A 71 -3.43 -1.42 -6.56
C LEU A 71 -4.48 -2.20 -7.32
N THR A 72 -5.38 -2.87 -6.58
CA THR A 72 -6.37 -3.78 -7.17
C THR A 72 -7.67 -3.10 -7.53
N HIS A 73 -8.07 -2.08 -6.77
CA HIS A 73 -9.36 -1.40 -6.94
C HIS A 73 -9.22 0.10 -6.82
N ALA A 74 -10.19 0.85 -7.37
CA ALA A 74 -10.24 2.31 -7.26
C ALA A 74 -10.96 2.79 -5.99
N HIS A 75 -11.29 1.92 -5.08
CA HIS A 75 -12.03 2.25 -3.87
C HIS A 75 -11.07 2.70 -2.75
N GLU A 76 -11.56 3.57 -1.87
CA GLU A 76 -10.76 4.17 -0.81
C GLU A 76 -10.15 3.14 0.15
N ASP A 77 -10.83 2.03 0.41
CA ASP A 77 -10.30 0.98 1.26
C ASP A 77 -9.13 0.22 0.63
N HIS A 78 -8.81 0.50 -0.64
CA HIS A 78 -7.68 -0.08 -1.36
C HIS A 78 -6.64 0.95 -1.80
N ILE A 79 -7.01 2.23 -1.98
CA ILE A 79 -6.08 3.26 -2.47
C ILE A 79 -6.01 4.51 -1.59
N GLY A 80 -6.92 4.66 -0.63
CA GLY A 80 -7.10 5.93 0.07
C GLY A 80 -5.92 6.39 0.92
N ALA A 81 -5.02 5.49 1.31
CA ALA A 81 -3.83 5.86 2.09
C ALA A 81 -2.64 6.28 1.23
N MET A 82 -2.73 6.16 -0.09
CA MET A 82 -1.63 6.48 -1.00
C MET A 82 -1.04 7.88 -0.78
N PRO A 83 -1.85 8.95 -0.68
CA PRO A 83 -1.27 10.29 -0.50
C PRO A 83 -0.52 10.46 0.82
N PHE A 84 -0.82 9.64 1.82
CA PHE A 84 -0.19 9.73 3.14
C PHE A 84 1.02 8.82 3.27
N ILE A 85 0.98 7.65 2.65
CA ILE A 85 2.00 6.61 2.83
C ILE A 85 3.05 6.64 1.71
N TRP A 86 2.63 6.85 0.46
CA TRP A 86 3.55 6.79 -0.67
C TRP A 86 4.76 7.74 -0.56
N PRO A 87 4.63 8.98 -0.04
CA PRO A 87 5.80 9.86 0.10
C PRO A 87 6.94 9.25 0.91
N HIS A 88 6.62 8.32 1.81
CA HIS A 88 7.64 7.63 2.61
C HIS A 88 8.28 6.45 1.88
N LEU A 89 7.68 6.00 0.78
CA LEU A 89 8.12 4.80 0.06
C LEU A 89 8.75 5.14 -1.29
N GLN A 90 8.11 6.02 -2.06
CA GLN A 90 8.57 6.52 -3.36
C GLN A 90 8.94 5.40 -4.34
N CYS A 91 8.13 4.36 -4.38
CA CYS A 91 8.32 3.20 -5.26
C CYS A 91 7.37 3.26 -6.44
N PRO A 92 7.60 2.44 -7.50
CA PRO A 92 6.66 2.34 -8.60
C PRO A 92 5.28 1.82 -8.16
N ILE A 93 4.25 2.28 -8.88
CA ILE A 93 2.88 1.88 -8.64
C ILE A 93 2.35 1.19 -9.89
N TYR A 94 1.80 0.00 -9.74
CA TYR A 94 1.23 -0.79 -10.83
C TYR A 94 -0.28 -0.89 -10.62
N THR A 95 -1.05 -0.50 -11.63
CA THR A 95 -2.50 -0.44 -11.50
C THR A 95 -3.16 -0.51 -12.87
N THR A 96 -4.49 -0.67 -12.89
CA THR A 96 -5.26 -0.56 -14.13
C THR A 96 -5.44 0.91 -14.49
N LYS A 97 -5.77 1.19 -15.76
CA LYS A 97 -6.03 2.55 -16.21
C LYS A 97 -7.19 3.18 -15.44
N PHE A 98 -8.20 2.40 -15.12
CA PHE A 98 -9.35 2.88 -14.37
C PHE A 98 -8.95 3.35 -12.96
N THR A 99 -8.08 2.62 -12.29
CA THR A 99 -7.60 2.95 -10.95
C THR A 99 -6.53 4.03 -10.98
N ALA A 100 -5.75 4.13 -12.06
CA ALA A 100 -4.68 5.11 -12.19
C ALA A 100 -5.20 6.55 -12.13
N SER A 101 -6.38 6.83 -12.70
CA SER A 101 -6.94 8.17 -12.73
C SER A 101 -7.17 8.75 -11.32
N PRO A 102 -7.91 8.09 -10.42
CA PRO A 102 -8.06 8.61 -9.05
C PRO A 102 -6.74 8.66 -8.29
N VAL A 103 -5.81 7.74 -8.52
CA VAL A 103 -4.51 7.75 -7.85
C VAL A 103 -3.69 8.96 -8.26
N SER A 104 -3.74 9.37 -9.54
CA SER A 104 -2.99 10.52 -10.02
C SER A 104 -3.43 11.85 -9.39
N TYR A 105 -4.66 11.93 -8.90
CA TYR A 105 -5.14 13.11 -8.18
C TYR A 105 -4.55 13.26 -6.78
N THR A 106 -3.77 12.30 -6.33
CA THR A 106 -3.11 12.35 -5.01
C THR A 106 -1.70 12.94 -5.10
N HIS A 107 -1.42 13.74 -6.12
CA HIS A 107 -0.13 14.42 -6.35
C HIS A 107 1.03 13.48 -6.68
N LEU A 108 0.74 12.29 -7.22
CA LEU A 108 1.76 11.38 -7.72
C LEU A 108 2.09 11.71 -9.17
N THR A 109 3.36 11.57 -9.55
CA THR A 109 3.77 11.83 -10.91
C THR A 109 3.42 10.66 -11.82
N LEU A 110 3.06 10.94 -13.08
CA LEU A 110 2.72 9.90 -14.05
C LEU A 110 3.82 8.84 -14.23
N PRO A 111 5.13 9.20 -14.27
CA PRO A 111 6.18 8.20 -14.40
C PRO A 111 6.24 7.20 -13.23
N THR A 112 5.60 7.49 -12.11
CA THR A 112 5.56 6.61 -10.95
C THR A 112 4.47 5.55 -11.08
N ILE A 113 3.45 5.79 -11.94
CA ILE A 113 2.28 4.93 -12.07
C ILE A 113 2.36 4.17 -13.39
N TYR A 114 2.34 2.85 -13.31
CA TYR A 114 2.37 1.96 -14.47
C TYR A 114 1.00 1.31 -14.64
N SER A 115 0.37 1.53 -15.79
CA SER A 115 -0.89 0.90 -16.13
C SER A 115 -0.67 -0.51 -16.68
N VAL A 116 -1.52 -1.42 -16.26
CA VAL A 116 -1.54 -2.78 -16.79
C VAL A 116 -2.82 -3.04 -17.57
#